data_7fa8bed058f4bb049ee322f9fb009aae
#
_entry.id   7fa8bed058f4bb049ee322f9fb009aae
#
_cell.length_a   1.000
_cell.length_b   1.000
_cell.length_c   1.000
_cell.angle_alpha   90.00
_cell.angle_beta   90.00
_cell.angle_gamma   90.00
#
_symmetry.space_group_name_H-M   'P 1'
#
loop_
_entity.id
_entity.type
_entity.pdbx_description
1 polymer ?
#
loop_
_entity_poly.entity_id
_entity_poly.type
_entity_poly.pdbx_seq_one_letter_code
_entity_poly.pdbx_strand_id
1 'polypeptide(L)'
;LEGYISSNMKVTENGLGYIKITDKIINKYKVDSAAAGNMVNNFNFIEEVFVWATMTEDIKNEIIRVSIRSRGPIINDIAEDFGGGGHPLASGVKLKSFDDAMELMNALDKRVEEYKNSKEEA
;
A
#
# COMPACT_ATOMS: atom_id res chain seq x y z
N LEU A 1 -1.73 11.60 12.80
CA LEU A 1 -1.85 10.74 11.61
C LEU A 1 -1.34 9.31 11.86
N GLU A 2 -0.21 9.18 12.53
CA GLU A 2 0.34 7.87 12.86
C GLU A 2 -0.64 7.03 13.70
N GLY A 3 -1.34 7.65 14.64
CA GLY A 3 -2.35 6.97 15.43
C GLY A 3 -3.53 6.49 14.60
N TYR A 4 -3.93 7.30 13.60
CA TYR A 4 -4.98 6.91 12.66
C TYR A 4 -4.54 5.67 11.86
N ILE A 5 -3.31 5.69 11.34
CA ILE A 5 -2.77 4.58 10.55
C ILE A 5 -2.72 3.31 11.38
N SER A 6 -2.18 3.37 12.59
CA SER A 6 -2.08 2.21 13.48
C SER A 6 -3.44 1.61 13.84
N SER A 7 -4.46 2.47 14.01
CA SER A 7 -5.80 2.05 14.42
C SER A 7 -6.69 1.58 13.27
N ASN A 8 -6.40 2.02 12.03
CA ASN A 8 -7.29 1.79 10.88
C ASN A 8 -6.65 0.94 9.78
N MET A 9 -5.42 0.51 9.96
CA MET A 9 -4.77 -0.38 9.02
C MET A 9 -5.48 -1.74 8.99
N LYS A 10 -5.69 -2.26 7.80
CA LYS A 10 -6.23 -3.60 7.60
C LYS A 10 -5.10 -4.53 7.21
N VAL A 11 -5.11 -5.74 7.75
CA VAL A 11 -4.11 -6.77 7.45
C VAL A 11 -4.83 -8.02 6.98
N THR A 12 -4.45 -8.52 5.80
CA THR A 12 -5.02 -9.75 5.27
C THR A 12 -4.40 -10.97 5.95
N GLU A 13 -5.05 -12.12 5.82
CA GLU A 13 -4.51 -13.38 6.34
C GLU A 13 -3.16 -13.73 5.70
N ASN A 14 -2.94 -13.32 4.45
CA ASN A 14 -1.69 -13.60 3.76
C ASN A 14 -0.54 -12.71 4.21
N GLY A 15 -0.81 -11.54 4.75
CA GLY A 15 0.24 -10.63 5.22
C GLY A 15 0.38 -9.35 4.40
N LEU A 16 -0.70 -8.88 3.79
CA LEU A 16 -0.75 -7.55 3.17
C LEU A 16 -1.38 -6.58 4.17
N GLY A 17 -0.66 -5.52 4.52
CA GLY A 17 -1.21 -4.43 5.32
C GLY A 17 -1.55 -3.25 4.41
N TYR A 18 -2.71 -2.64 4.58
CA TYR A 18 -3.08 -1.48 3.78
C TYR A 18 -4.01 -0.54 4.53
N ILE A 19 -4.04 0.71 4.08
CA ILE A 19 -4.90 1.73 4.66
C ILE A 19 -5.34 2.71 3.59
N LYS A 20 -6.60 3.18 3.70
CA LYS A 20 -7.14 4.27 2.89
C LYS A 20 -7.01 5.58 3.65
N ILE A 21 -6.39 6.56 3.04
CA ILE A 21 -6.26 7.89 3.62
C ILE A 21 -7.03 8.87 2.74
N THR A 22 -8.21 9.25 3.18
CA THR A 22 -9.08 10.16 2.42
C THR A 22 -8.63 11.60 2.59
N ASP A 23 -9.09 12.47 1.69
CA ASP A 23 -8.83 13.92 1.79
C ASP A 23 -9.32 14.49 3.12
N LYS A 24 -10.44 13.99 3.63
CA LYS A 24 -10.98 14.38 4.93
C LYS A 24 -9.97 14.10 6.06
N ILE A 25 -9.28 12.97 6.01
CA ILE A 25 -8.27 12.59 7.00
C ILE A 25 -7.02 13.46 6.83
N ILE A 26 -6.61 13.73 5.59
CA ILE A 26 -5.47 14.60 5.31
C ILE A 26 -5.72 15.99 5.92
N ASN A 27 -6.91 16.56 5.69
CA ASN A 27 -7.27 17.86 6.22
C ASN A 27 -7.35 17.85 7.75
N LYS A 28 -7.89 16.79 8.33
CA LYS A 28 -8.00 16.66 9.79
C LYS A 28 -6.64 16.72 10.48
N TYR A 29 -5.63 16.07 9.89
CA TYR A 29 -4.28 15.99 10.44
C TYR A 29 -3.31 16.99 9.82
N LYS A 30 -3.79 17.85 8.91
CA LYS A 30 -3.03 18.95 8.30
C LYS A 30 -1.72 18.50 7.63
N VAL A 31 -1.78 17.39 6.91
CA VAL A 31 -0.66 16.89 6.10
C VAL A 31 -1.04 16.91 4.63
N ASP A 32 -0.06 16.90 3.72
CA ASP A 32 -0.35 16.76 2.30
C ASP A 32 -0.39 15.29 1.89
N SER A 33 -0.91 15.00 0.69
CA SER A 33 -1.07 13.63 0.22
C SER A 33 0.26 12.89 0.03
N ALA A 34 1.32 13.61 -0.36
CA ALA A 34 2.64 13.00 -0.52
C ALA A 34 3.23 12.61 0.84
N ALA A 35 3.10 13.49 1.85
CA ALA A 35 3.56 13.19 3.19
C ALA A 35 2.79 11.99 3.78
N ALA A 36 1.48 11.93 3.57
CA ALA A 36 0.66 10.81 4.04
C ALA A 36 1.11 9.49 3.39
N GLY A 37 1.41 9.51 2.08
CA GLY A 37 1.91 8.33 1.39
C GLY A 37 3.24 7.84 1.94
N ASN A 38 4.12 8.75 2.36
CA ASN A 38 5.42 8.39 2.92
C ASN A 38 5.31 7.71 4.29
N MET A 39 4.16 7.80 4.95
CA MET A 39 3.93 7.11 6.23
C MET A 39 3.88 5.60 6.10
N VAL A 40 3.88 5.07 4.87
CA VAL A 40 3.91 3.63 4.62
C VAL A 40 5.07 2.93 5.34
N ASN A 41 6.17 3.63 5.54
CA ASN A 41 7.35 3.07 6.22
C ASN A 41 7.10 2.76 7.71
N ASN A 42 6.04 3.29 8.30
CA ASN A 42 5.70 3.07 9.70
C ASN A 42 5.17 1.65 9.97
N PHE A 43 4.94 0.85 8.94
CA PHE A 43 4.48 -0.53 9.09
C PHE A 43 5.61 -1.54 9.29
N ASN A 44 6.86 -1.09 9.27
CA ASN A 44 8.04 -1.95 9.39
C ASN A 44 8.07 -2.78 10.68
N PHE A 45 7.41 -2.34 11.73
CA PHE A 45 7.42 -3.02 13.03
C PHE A 45 6.44 -4.20 13.12
N ILE A 46 5.59 -4.42 12.10
CA ILE A 46 4.60 -5.49 12.12
C ILE A 46 5.18 -6.73 11.43
N GLU A 47 5.58 -7.73 12.22
CA GLU A 47 6.29 -8.91 11.73
C GLU A 47 5.51 -9.79 10.75
N GLU A 48 4.19 -9.83 10.89
CA GLU A 48 3.32 -10.68 10.06
C GLU A 48 2.99 -10.05 8.70
N VAL A 49 3.40 -8.81 8.49
CA VAL A 49 3.13 -8.09 7.25
C VAL A 49 4.36 -8.16 6.34
N PHE A 50 4.19 -8.70 5.15
CA PHE A 50 5.26 -8.82 4.16
C PHE A 50 5.23 -7.69 3.13
N VAL A 51 4.04 -7.18 2.83
CA VAL A 51 3.83 -6.04 1.91
C VAL A 51 2.86 -5.09 2.58
N TRP A 52 3.13 -3.79 2.48
CA TRP A 52 2.22 -2.79 3.03
C TRP A 52 2.05 -1.65 2.04
N ALA A 53 0.86 -1.06 2.04
CA ALA A 53 0.51 -0.02 1.10
C ALA A 53 -0.36 1.06 1.74
N THR A 54 -0.15 2.30 1.32
CA THR A 54 -1.05 3.40 1.62
C THR A 54 -1.76 3.81 0.34
N MET A 55 -3.08 4.02 0.44
CA MET A 55 -3.90 4.53 -0.65
C MET A 55 -4.38 5.92 -0.24
N THR A 56 -3.76 6.95 -0.79
CA THR A 56 -3.98 8.34 -0.37
C THR A 56 -4.77 9.11 -1.43
N GLU A 57 -5.89 9.66 -1.02
CA GLU A 57 -6.72 10.48 -1.90
C GLU A 57 -6.08 11.86 -2.12
N ASP A 58 -5.90 12.24 -3.37
CA ASP A 58 -5.38 13.53 -3.77
C ASP A 58 -6.44 14.20 -4.64
N ILE A 59 -7.34 14.97 -4.01
CA ILE A 59 -8.46 15.62 -4.69
C ILE A 59 -7.97 16.65 -5.70
N LYS A 60 -6.92 17.39 -5.37
CA LYS A 60 -6.38 18.42 -6.25
C LYS A 60 -5.98 17.87 -7.61
N ASN A 61 -5.39 16.68 -7.63
CA ASN A 61 -4.92 16.03 -8.85
C ASN A 61 -5.88 14.94 -9.35
N GLU A 62 -6.99 14.74 -8.65
CA GLU A 62 -8.03 13.76 -8.99
C GLU A 62 -7.50 12.34 -9.13
N ILE A 63 -6.61 11.95 -8.21
CA ILE A 63 -6.00 10.62 -8.20
C ILE A 63 -5.98 10.04 -6.79
N ILE A 64 -5.79 8.71 -6.75
CA ILE A 64 -5.43 7.99 -5.54
C ILE A 64 -3.96 7.61 -5.68
N ARG A 65 -3.11 8.10 -4.78
CA ARG A 65 -1.70 7.75 -4.76
C ARG A 65 -1.51 6.50 -3.92
N VAL A 66 -0.89 5.50 -4.51
CA VAL A 66 -0.60 4.26 -3.80
C VAL A 66 0.91 4.14 -3.64
N SER A 67 1.36 4.02 -2.41
CA SER A 67 2.76 3.75 -2.08
C SER A 67 2.86 2.33 -1.54
N ILE A 68 3.77 1.55 -2.10
CA ILE A 68 3.91 0.12 -1.78
C ILE A 68 5.32 -0.15 -1.28
N ARG A 69 5.43 -0.90 -0.19
CA ARG A 69 6.71 -1.36 0.34
C ARG A 69 6.62 -2.85 0.63
N SER A 70 7.75 -3.54 0.48
CA SER A 70 7.81 -4.98 0.68
C SER A 70 9.09 -5.34 1.44
N ARG A 71 9.02 -6.42 2.22
CA ARG A 71 10.19 -7.00 2.88
C ARG A 71 10.53 -8.38 2.33
N GLY A 72 10.02 -8.75 1.17
CA GLY A 72 10.32 -10.03 0.53
C GLY A 72 9.73 -10.16 -0.85
N PRO A 73 8.40 -10.19 -0.99
CA PRO A 73 7.77 -10.30 -2.30
C PRO A 73 8.18 -9.17 -3.25
N ILE A 74 8.44 -9.50 -4.51
CA ILE A 74 8.72 -8.50 -5.53
C ILE A 74 7.38 -7.92 -5.99
N ILE A 75 7.26 -6.59 -6.01
CA ILE A 75 5.99 -5.93 -6.27
C ILE A 75 6.02 -4.91 -7.42
N ASN A 76 7.19 -4.59 -7.97
CA ASN A 76 7.27 -3.56 -9.01
C ASN A 76 6.61 -3.98 -10.33
N ASP A 77 6.62 -5.25 -10.67
CA ASP A 77 5.93 -5.75 -11.87
C ASP A 77 4.42 -5.58 -11.75
N ILE A 78 3.87 -5.79 -10.55
CA ILE A 78 2.45 -5.54 -10.27
C ILE A 78 2.17 -4.03 -10.41
N ALA A 79 3.02 -3.19 -9.85
CA ALA A 79 2.86 -1.74 -9.97
C ALA A 79 2.86 -1.31 -11.45
N GLU A 80 3.74 -1.88 -12.25
CA GLU A 80 3.80 -1.60 -13.70
C GLU A 80 2.51 -2.02 -14.42
N ASP A 81 1.91 -3.14 -14.04
CA ASP A 81 0.65 -3.61 -14.60
C ASP A 81 -0.50 -2.61 -14.36
N PHE A 82 -0.40 -1.82 -13.31
CA PHE A 82 -1.39 -0.80 -12.96
C PHE A 82 -0.95 0.61 -13.39
N GLY A 83 0.08 0.71 -14.21
CA GLY A 83 0.52 1.98 -14.78
C GLY A 83 1.53 2.75 -13.93
N GLY A 84 2.04 2.14 -12.89
CA GLY A 84 3.06 2.72 -12.03
C GLY A 84 4.43 2.07 -12.22
N GLY A 85 5.18 1.95 -11.14
CA GLY A 85 6.49 1.31 -11.17
C GLY A 85 7.37 1.73 -10.02
N GLY A 86 8.62 1.29 -10.08
CA GLY A 86 9.64 1.61 -9.10
C GLY A 86 10.59 0.46 -8.87
N HIS A 87 11.02 0.35 -7.63
CA HIS A 87 11.96 -0.67 -7.18
C HIS A 87 11.24 -1.99 -6.89
N PRO A 88 11.92 -3.16 -6.98
CA PRO A 88 11.28 -4.44 -6.63
C PRO A 88 10.60 -4.47 -5.25
N LEU A 89 11.11 -3.72 -4.29
CA LEU A 89 10.57 -3.69 -2.93
C LEU A 89 9.96 -2.34 -2.53
N ALA A 90 9.90 -1.39 -3.46
CA ALA A 90 9.36 -0.05 -3.18
C ALA A 90 8.85 0.59 -4.47
N SER A 91 7.55 0.64 -4.65
CA SER A 91 6.93 1.14 -5.87
C SER A 91 5.77 2.06 -5.58
N GLY A 92 5.32 2.80 -6.59
CA GLY A 92 4.19 3.68 -6.49
C GLY A 92 3.29 3.59 -7.71
N VAL A 93 2.00 3.85 -7.50
CA VAL A 93 0.99 3.83 -8.55
C VAL A 93 0.04 5.00 -8.33
N LYS A 94 -0.42 5.63 -9.42
CA LYS A 94 -1.44 6.66 -9.38
C LYS A 94 -2.68 6.12 -10.08
N LEU A 95 -3.79 6.04 -9.36
CA LEU A 95 -5.03 5.47 -9.87
C LEU A 95 -6.16 6.50 -9.77
N LYS A 96 -7.28 6.22 -10.42
CA LYS A 96 -8.39 7.17 -10.50
C LYS A 96 -9.43 7.00 -9.39
N SER A 97 -9.47 5.82 -8.77
CA SER A 97 -10.49 5.53 -7.75
C SER A 97 -9.96 4.56 -6.70
N PHE A 98 -10.67 4.52 -5.56
CA PHE A 98 -10.38 3.52 -4.55
C PHE A 98 -10.73 2.10 -5.03
N ASP A 99 -11.71 1.96 -5.92
CA ASP A 99 -12.03 0.65 -6.50
C ASP A 99 -10.86 0.10 -7.29
N ASP A 100 -10.22 0.94 -8.12
CA ASP A 100 -9.01 0.55 -8.85
C ASP A 100 -7.88 0.21 -7.88
N ALA A 101 -7.75 0.99 -6.81
CA ALA A 101 -6.73 0.73 -5.80
C ALA A 101 -6.97 -0.61 -5.09
N MET A 102 -8.22 -0.98 -4.85
CA MET A 102 -8.53 -2.28 -4.24
C MET A 102 -8.22 -3.44 -5.17
N GLU A 103 -8.35 -3.26 -6.49
CA GLU A 103 -7.89 -4.27 -7.44
C GLU A 103 -6.38 -4.48 -7.34
N LEU A 104 -5.63 -3.40 -7.17
CA LEU A 104 -4.19 -3.47 -6.93
C LEU A 104 -3.91 -4.20 -5.61
N MET A 105 -4.67 -3.92 -4.55
CA MET A 105 -4.51 -4.61 -3.27
C MET A 105 -4.74 -6.12 -3.42
N ASN A 106 -5.73 -6.53 -4.21
CA ASN A 106 -6.00 -7.94 -4.46
C ASN A 106 -4.82 -8.62 -5.18
N ALA A 107 -4.22 -7.93 -6.15
CA ALA A 107 -3.04 -8.45 -6.86
C ALA A 107 -1.83 -8.58 -5.91
N LEU A 108 -1.63 -7.60 -5.05
CA LEU A 108 -0.54 -7.64 -4.06
C LEU A 108 -0.74 -8.77 -3.05
N ASP A 109 -1.98 -8.95 -2.59
CA ASP A 109 -2.29 -10.01 -1.63
C ASP A 109 -2.01 -11.39 -2.21
N LYS A 110 -2.37 -11.59 -3.48
CA LYS A 110 -2.07 -12.84 -4.19
C LYS A 110 -0.56 -13.07 -4.29
N ARG A 111 0.23 -12.02 -4.56
CA ARG A 111 1.68 -12.13 -4.62
C ARG A 111 2.27 -12.52 -3.26
N VAL A 112 1.72 -12.00 -2.16
CA VAL A 112 2.14 -12.37 -0.81
C VAL A 112 1.86 -13.85 -0.56
N GLU A 113 0.68 -14.34 -0.96
CA GLU A 113 0.32 -15.75 -0.84
C GLU A 113 1.31 -16.63 -1.60
N GLU A 114 1.61 -16.27 -2.85
CA GLU A 114 2.57 -17.01 -3.68
C GLU A 114 3.97 -17.05 -3.02
N TYR A 115 4.39 -15.93 -2.46
CA TYR A 115 5.68 -15.82 -1.78
C TYR A 115 5.75 -16.74 -0.57
N LYS A 116 4.70 -16.77 0.25
CA LYS A 116 4.65 -17.64 1.44
C LYS A 116 4.66 -19.11 1.05
N ASN A 117 3.87 -19.47 0.03
CA ASN A 117 3.82 -20.85 -0.46
C ASN A 117 5.17 -21.30 -1.01
N SER A 118 5.87 -20.43 -1.73
CA SER A 118 7.21 -20.71 -2.23
C SER A 118 8.20 -20.98 -1.11
N LYS A 119 8.12 -20.24 -0.01
CA LYS A 119 8.99 -20.42 1.14
C LYS A 119 8.70 -21.70 1.92
N GLU A 120 7.43 -22.07 2.02
CA GLU A 120 7.03 -23.30 2.70
C GLU A 120 7.47 -24.55 1.92
N GLU A 121 7.54 -24.46 0.60
CA GLU A 121 7.99 -25.54 -0.25
C GLU A 121 9.52 -25.71 -0.25
N ALA A 122 10.23 -24.67 0.15
CA ALA A 122 11.68 -24.69 0.23
C ALA A 122 12.14 -25.27 1.57
#